data_f45cb9b0d6b4b9088da0c4509fee0e2f
#
_entry.id   f45cb9b0d6b4b9088da0c4509fee0e2f
#
_cell.length_a   1.000
_cell.length_b   1.000
_cell.length_c   1.000
_cell.angle_alpha   90.00
_cell.angle_beta   90.00
_cell.angle_gamma   90.00
#
_symmetry.space_group_name_H-M   'P 1'
#
loop_
_entity.id
_entity.type
_entity.pdbx_description
1 polymer ?
#
loop_
_entity_poly.entity_id
_entity_poly.type
_entity_poly.pdbx_seq_one_letter_code
_entity_poly.pdbx_strand_id
1 'polypeptide(L)'
;TCPCFIAATGTDTTVSAMNSLRFVEALYENGISAELHLYAFGPHGFSTARTSIADPAELCSRTLHWVEDSISWLEDVFGAFTSGEMSSPRCPGRVRKDKDPYLSVDCLLATIAENQIAVERLNQLILVEETTQKWIAEQKENLLTSEMTLRSALQFLNVPGEVIRKADEILSEIPN
;
A
#
# COMPACT_ATOMS: atom_id res chain seq x y z
N THR A 1 8.42 11.66 -5.39
CA THR A 1 7.06 11.54 -5.93
C THR A 1 6.11 11.29 -4.77
N CYS A 2 4.94 11.93 -4.78
CA CYS A 2 3.94 11.86 -3.70
C CYS A 2 2.89 10.78 -4.01
N PRO A 3 2.15 10.30 -2.99
CA PRO A 3 0.95 9.51 -3.19
C PRO A 3 -0.04 10.19 -4.14
N CYS A 4 -0.84 9.41 -4.86
CA CYS A 4 -1.78 9.92 -5.85
C CYS A 4 -3.20 9.41 -5.58
N PHE A 5 -4.18 10.30 -5.71
CA PHE A 5 -5.61 9.95 -5.77
C PHE A 5 -6.10 10.15 -7.21
N ILE A 6 -6.76 9.15 -7.77
CA ILE A 6 -7.23 9.14 -9.16
C ILE A 6 -8.72 8.78 -9.19
N ALA A 7 -9.53 9.58 -9.89
CA ALA A 7 -10.92 9.29 -10.16
C ALA A 7 -11.18 9.28 -11.68
N ALA A 8 -11.82 8.23 -12.17
CA ALA A 8 -12.10 8.05 -13.59
C ALA A 8 -13.43 7.29 -13.82
N THR A 9 -13.96 7.37 -15.03
CA THR A 9 -15.16 6.64 -15.45
C THR A 9 -14.85 5.63 -16.55
N GLY A 10 -15.45 4.45 -16.46
CA GLY A 10 -15.19 3.32 -17.37
C GLY A 10 -15.69 3.50 -18.77
N THR A 11 -16.68 4.39 -18.98
CA THR A 11 -17.29 4.69 -20.31
C THR A 11 -16.85 6.02 -20.88
N ASP A 12 -15.77 6.63 -20.36
CA ASP A 12 -15.19 7.84 -20.94
C ASP A 12 -14.74 7.56 -22.39
N THR A 13 -15.35 8.26 -23.35
CA THR A 13 -15.07 8.12 -24.78
C THR A 13 -13.94 9.04 -25.27
N THR A 14 -13.51 9.98 -24.44
CA THR A 14 -12.45 10.94 -24.77
C THR A 14 -11.10 10.45 -24.25
N VAL A 15 -11.06 10.00 -23.00
CA VAL A 15 -9.86 9.47 -22.35
C VAL A 15 -10.14 8.08 -21.81
N SER A 16 -9.51 7.07 -22.39
CA SER A 16 -9.70 5.69 -21.96
C SER A 16 -9.35 5.51 -20.49
N ALA A 17 -10.23 4.83 -19.75
CA ALA A 17 -9.98 4.42 -18.36
C ALA A 17 -8.70 3.60 -18.19
N MET A 18 -8.22 2.93 -19.26
CA MET A 18 -6.94 2.22 -19.26
C MET A 18 -5.74 3.14 -18.98
N ASN A 19 -5.84 4.45 -19.24
CA ASN A 19 -4.78 5.39 -18.89
C ASN A 19 -4.63 5.51 -17.37
N SER A 20 -5.75 5.58 -16.63
CA SER A 20 -5.75 5.61 -15.18
C SER A 20 -5.22 4.32 -14.59
N LEU A 21 -5.63 3.17 -15.13
CA LEU A 21 -5.14 1.85 -14.70
C LEU A 21 -3.62 1.71 -14.90
N ARG A 22 -3.11 2.06 -16.10
CA ARG A 22 -1.66 2.03 -16.37
C ARG A 22 -0.87 3.02 -15.53
N PHE A 23 -1.47 4.18 -15.23
CA PHE A 23 -0.82 5.16 -14.36
C PHE A 23 -0.68 4.63 -12.93
N VAL A 24 -1.73 4.00 -12.39
CA VAL A 24 -1.68 3.33 -11.07
C VAL A 24 -0.68 2.19 -11.07
N GLU A 25 -0.68 1.34 -12.09
CA GLU A 25 0.32 0.28 -12.27
C GLU A 25 1.75 0.85 -12.20
N ALA A 26 2.03 1.91 -12.98
CA ALA A 26 3.33 2.56 -12.96
C ALA A 26 3.69 3.19 -11.60
N LEU A 27 2.71 3.71 -10.85
CA LEU A 27 2.94 4.20 -9.49
C LEU A 27 3.36 3.07 -8.56
N TYR A 28 2.65 1.94 -8.58
CA TYR A 28 2.99 0.77 -7.77
C TYR A 28 4.34 0.16 -8.18
N GLU A 29 4.65 0.05 -9.48
CA GLU A 29 5.97 -0.36 -9.97
C GLU A 29 7.11 0.53 -9.45
N ASN A 30 6.82 1.78 -9.16
CA ASN A 30 7.76 2.73 -8.57
C ASN A 30 7.63 2.86 -7.05
N GLY A 31 6.86 1.98 -6.40
CA GLY A 31 6.67 1.95 -4.95
C GLY A 31 5.96 3.19 -4.41
N ILE A 32 5.07 3.79 -5.20
CA ILE A 32 4.30 4.97 -4.82
C ILE A 32 2.88 4.54 -4.49
N SER A 33 2.38 4.96 -3.33
CA SER A 33 1.00 4.71 -2.93
C SER A 33 0.02 5.43 -3.85
N ALA A 34 -1.04 4.73 -4.26
CA ALA A 34 -2.10 5.31 -5.08
C ALA A 34 -3.47 4.76 -4.67
N GLU A 35 -4.49 5.59 -4.79
CA GLU A 35 -5.89 5.21 -4.65
C GLU A 35 -6.62 5.50 -5.96
N LEU A 36 -7.36 4.52 -6.47
CA LEU A 36 -8.10 4.64 -7.73
C LEU A 36 -9.59 4.35 -7.53
N HIS A 37 -10.41 5.35 -7.83
CA HIS A 37 -11.85 5.22 -7.96
C HIS A 37 -12.23 5.14 -9.45
N LEU A 38 -12.43 3.93 -9.95
CA LEU A 38 -12.89 3.69 -11.31
C LEU A 38 -14.38 3.38 -11.29
N TYR A 39 -15.20 4.37 -11.63
CA TYR A 39 -16.65 4.23 -11.69
C TYR A 39 -17.07 3.49 -12.97
N ALA A 40 -18.09 2.63 -12.87
CA ALA A 40 -18.49 1.76 -13.97
C ALA A 40 -18.88 2.51 -15.24
N PHE A 41 -19.51 3.68 -15.09
CA PHE A 41 -19.89 4.55 -16.21
C PHE A 41 -19.89 6.02 -15.82
N GLY A 42 -19.82 6.90 -16.81
CA GLY A 42 -19.84 8.36 -16.68
C GLY A 42 -19.18 9.03 -17.86
N PRO A 43 -19.47 10.33 -18.10
CA PRO A 43 -18.89 11.10 -19.19
C PRO A 43 -17.44 11.48 -18.88
N HIS A 44 -16.75 11.97 -19.89
CA HIS A 44 -15.49 12.66 -19.72
C HIS A 44 -15.66 13.95 -18.90
N GLY A 45 -14.73 14.22 -17.99
CA GLY A 45 -14.69 15.51 -17.28
C GLY A 45 -15.89 15.75 -16.37
N PHE A 46 -16.31 14.75 -15.60
CA PHE A 46 -17.48 14.85 -14.70
C PHE A 46 -17.31 15.89 -13.57
N SER A 47 -16.19 16.61 -13.50
CA SER A 47 -15.92 17.69 -12.53
C SER A 47 -16.29 17.27 -11.11
N THR A 48 -17.03 18.11 -10.36
CA THR A 48 -17.52 17.74 -9.01
C THR A 48 -18.69 16.76 -9.01
N ALA A 49 -19.10 16.27 -10.17
CA ALA A 49 -20.25 15.37 -10.36
C ALA A 49 -21.60 15.91 -9.83
N ARG A 50 -21.70 17.21 -9.54
CA ARG A 50 -22.95 17.81 -9.06
C ARG A 50 -23.96 17.99 -10.21
N THR A 51 -25.23 17.91 -9.89
CA THR A 51 -26.35 18.04 -10.85
C THR A 51 -26.36 19.36 -11.64
N SER A 52 -25.70 20.37 -11.13
CA SER A 52 -25.51 21.67 -11.84
C SER A 52 -24.46 21.59 -12.95
N ILE A 53 -23.69 20.50 -13.04
CA ILE A 53 -22.55 20.36 -13.96
C ILE A 53 -22.73 19.14 -14.87
N ALA A 54 -23.31 18.06 -14.35
CA ALA A 54 -23.48 16.82 -15.09
C ALA A 54 -24.90 16.27 -14.89
N ASP A 55 -25.45 15.60 -15.91
CA ASP A 55 -26.72 14.92 -15.81
C ASP A 55 -26.58 13.70 -14.87
N PRO A 56 -27.36 13.61 -13.77
CA PRO A 56 -27.31 12.46 -12.88
C PRO A 56 -27.60 11.12 -13.56
N ALA A 57 -28.34 11.12 -14.67
CA ALA A 57 -28.65 9.92 -15.45
C ALA A 57 -27.40 9.36 -16.17
N GLU A 58 -26.41 10.20 -16.45
CA GLU A 58 -25.17 9.83 -17.11
C GLU A 58 -24.07 9.43 -16.13
N LEU A 59 -24.28 9.61 -14.82
CA LEU A 59 -23.29 9.36 -13.78
C LEU A 59 -23.61 8.11 -12.95
N CYS A 60 -22.58 7.34 -12.65
CA CYS A 60 -22.67 6.35 -11.60
C CYS A 60 -22.99 7.06 -10.27
N SER A 61 -23.98 6.56 -9.51
CA SER A 61 -24.45 7.22 -8.28
C SER A 61 -23.34 7.51 -7.26
N ARG A 62 -22.30 6.68 -7.21
CA ARG A 62 -21.16 6.86 -6.32
C ARG A 62 -20.15 7.92 -6.79
N THR A 63 -20.20 8.33 -8.06
CA THR A 63 -19.34 9.40 -8.58
C THR A 63 -19.54 10.72 -7.84
N LEU A 64 -20.72 10.92 -7.23
CA LEU A 64 -21.01 12.12 -6.42
C LEU A 64 -20.11 12.25 -5.18
N HIS A 65 -19.53 11.17 -4.72
CA HIS A 65 -18.75 11.12 -3.47
C HIS A 65 -17.24 11.29 -3.67
N TRP A 66 -16.75 11.34 -4.92
CA TRP A 66 -15.31 11.37 -5.16
C TRP A 66 -14.58 12.55 -4.51
N VAL A 67 -15.26 13.70 -4.35
CA VAL A 67 -14.68 14.89 -3.71
C VAL A 67 -14.50 14.64 -2.21
N GLU A 68 -15.52 14.12 -1.54
CA GLU A 68 -15.46 13.75 -0.12
C GLU A 68 -14.41 12.66 0.12
N ASP A 69 -14.35 11.66 -0.75
CA ASP A 69 -13.34 10.59 -0.69
C ASP A 69 -11.93 11.16 -0.86
N SER A 70 -11.74 12.11 -1.80
CA SER A 70 -10.43 12.75 -2.00
C SER A 70 -10.01 13.61 -0.81
N ILE A 71 -10.95 14.28 -0.13
CA ILE A 71 -10.68 15.05 1.09
C ILE A 71 -10.26 14.10 2.22
N SER A 72 -10.99 13.02 2.43
CA SER A 72 -10.66 12.01 3.43
C SER A 72 -9.30 11.37 3.15
N TRP A 73 -8.99 11.10 1.87
CA TRP A 73 -7.67 10.62 1.46
C TRP A 73 -6.55 11.65 1.75
N LEU A 74 -6.79 12.94 1.53
CA LEU A 74 -5.83 13.99 1.91
C LEU A 74 -5.57 14.03 3.42
N GLU A 75 -6.61 13.79 4.24
CA GLU A 75 -6.44 13.66 5.69
C GLU A 75 -5.60 12.43 6.07
N ASP A 76 -5.71 11.34 5.32
CA ASP A 76 -4.86 10.16 5.52
C ASP A 76 -3.40 10.42 5.14
N VAL A 77 -3.16 11.23 4.10
CA VAL A 77 -1.80 11.55 3.62
C VAL A 77 -1.10 12.60 4.50
N PHE A 78 -1.82 13.63 4.93
CA PHE A 78 -1.24 14.78 5.63
C PHE A 78 -1.59 14.86 7.10
N GLY A 79 -2.57 14.11 7.56
CA GLY A 79 -3.21 14.28 8.86
C GLY A 79 -4.42 15.20 8.76
N ALA A 80 -5.30 15.15 9.78
CA ALA A 80 -6.53 15.95 9.80
C ALA A 80 -6.23 17.45 9.90
N PHE A 81 -6.93 18.23 9.07
CA PHE A 81 -6.79 19.69 9.01
C PHE A 81 -7.67 20.43 10.04
N THR A 82 -8.31 19.74 10.97
CA THR A 82 -9.18 20.35 11.97
C THR A 82 -8.37 21.10 13.02
N SER A 83 -8.80 22.34 13.30
CA SER A 83 -8.16 23.19 14.28
C SER A 83 -8.20 22.59 15.69
N GLY A 84 -7.04 22.18 16.20
CA GLY A 84 -6.90 21.79 17.61
C GLY A 84 -6.18 20.46 17.84
N GLU A 85 -6.37 19.44 17.01
CA GLU A 85 -5.68 18.17 17.13
C GLU A 85 -5.20 17.72 15.74
N MET A 86 -3.91 17.84 15.48
CA MET A 86 -3.31 17.27 14.27
C MET A 86 -3.21 15.76 14.44
N SER A 87 -3.99 15.01 13.69
CA SER A 87 -3.75 13.57 13.56
C SER A 87 -2.49 13.32 12.74
N SER A 88 -1.75 12.28 13.09
CA SER A 88 -0.59 11.87 12.29
C SER A 88 -1.03 11.30 10.93
N PRO A 89 -0.23 11.49 9.86
CA PRO A 89 -0.45 10.82 8.58
C PRO A 89 -0.58 9.30 8.77
N ARG A 90 -1.54 8.69 8.07
CA ARG A 90 -1.81 7.25 8.11
C ARG A 90 -1.44 6.55 6.81
N CYS A 91 -1.52 7.28 5.69
CA CYS A 91 -1.18 6.72 4.39
C CYS A 91 0.32 6.43 4.31
N PRO A 92 0.73 5.19 4.06
CA PRO A 92 2.12 4.90 3.76
C PRO A 92 2.48 5.61 2.45
N GLY A 93 3.45 6.53 2.49
CA GLY A 93 3.90 7.25 1.30
C GLY A 93 4.50 6.32 0.24
N ARG A 94 4.87 5.10 0.64
CA ARG A 94 5.41 4.06 -0.24
C ARG A 94 4.69 2.74 -0.02
N VAL A 95 4.52 2.03 -1.11
CA VAL A 95 4.07 0.64 -1.18
C VAL A 95 5.23 -0.24 -1.63
N ARG A 96 5.10 -1.55 -1.43
CA ARG A 96 6.08 -2.53 -1.88
C ARG A 96 6.32 -2.40 -3.39
N LYS A 97 7.60 -2.46 -3.77
CA LYS A 97 8.04 -2.66 -5.16
C LYS A 97 8.42 -4.13 -5.37
N ASP A 98 7.93 -4.73 -6.44
CA ASP A 98 8.35 -6.08 -6.83
C ASP A 98 9.82 -6.14 -7.28
N LYS A 99 10.43 -5.00 -7.59
CA LYS A 99 11.82 -4.87 -8.08
C LYS A 99 12.61 -3.84 -7.27
N ASP A 100 12.40 -3.77 -5.97
CA ASP A 100 13.27 -2.93 -5.14
C ASP A 100 14.69 -3.53 -5.15
N PRO A 101 15.74 -2.73 -5.42
CA PRO A 101 17.11 -3.21 -5.42
C PRO A 101 17.58 -3.68 -4.04
N TYR A 102 16.87 -3.34 -2.99
CA TYR A 102 17.18 -3.71 -1.61
C TYR A 102 16.00 -4.43 -0.96
N LEU A 103 16.31 -5.28 0.00
CA LEU A 103 15.30 -5.95 0.80
C LEU A 103 14.58 -4.96 1.73
N SER A 104 13.36 -5.31 2.13
CA SER A 104 12.55 -4.58 3.12
C SER A 104 11.68 -5.55 3.90
N VAL A 105 11.08 -5.12 4.99
CA VAL A 105 10.08 -5.92 5.73
C VAL A 105 8.80 -6.18 4.91
N ASP A 106 8.61 -5.46 3.81
CA ASP A 106 7.49 -5.64 2.89
C ASP A 106 7.79 -6.65 1.75
N CYS A 107 9.01 -7.21 1.71
CA CYS A 107 9.34 -8.37 0.86
C CYS A 107 8.64 -9.64 1.37
N LEU A 108 8.39 -10.58 0.45
CA LEU A 108 7.86 -11.89 0.82
C LEU A 108 8.80 -12.61 1.78
N LEU A 109 8.24 -13.39 2.70
CA LEU A 109 9.03 -14.25 3.58
C LEU A 109 9.95 -15.19 2.81
N ALA A 110 9.47 -15.71 1.68
CA ALA A 110 10.27 -16.56 0.80
C ALA A 110 11.54 -15.84 0.32
N THR A 111 11.40 -14.60 -0.18
CA THR A 111 12.53 -13.78 -0.64
C THR A 111 13.54 -13.51 0.47
N ILE A 112 13.05 -13.20 1.68
CA ILE A 112 13.94 -12.98 2.84
C ILE A 112 14.65 -14.29 3.23
N ALA A 113 13.93 -15.42 3.23
CA ALA A 113 14.47 -16.72 3.64
C ALA A 113 15.53 -17.27 2.66
N GLU A 114 15.50 -16.87 1.39
CA GLU A 114 16.50 -17.22 0.39
C GLU A 114 17.80 -16.40 0.55
N ASN A 115 17.73 -15.24 1.21
CA ASN A 115 18.90 -14.39 1.45
C ASN A 115 19.54 -14.69 2.81
N GLN A 116 20.65 -15.43 2.80
CA GLN A 116 21.34 -15.88 4.01
C GLN A 116 21.80 -14.72 4.90
N ILE A 117 22.25 -13.60 4.31
CA ILE A 117 22.70 -12.40 5.05
C ILE A 117 21.52 -11.77 5.80
N ALA A 118 20.36 -11.68 5.14
CA ALA A 118 19.15 -11.17 5.75
C ALA A 118 18.72 -12.03 6.95
N VAL A 119 18.69 -13.35 6.77
CA VAL A 119 18.35 -14.31 7.83
C VAL A 119 19.29 -14.18 9.02
N GLU A 120 20.60 -14.13 8.81
CA GLU A 120 21.60 -14.01 9.88
C GLU A 120 21.44 -12.69 10.65
N ARG A 121 21.28 -11.55 9.97
CA ARG A 121 21.10 -10.25 10.61
C ARG A 121 19.77 -10.13 11.36
N LEU A 122 18.68 -10.65 10.81
CA LEU A 122 17.38 -10.64 11.46
C LEU A 122 17.36 -11.54 12.70
N ASN A 123 18.01 -12.70 12.66
CA ASN A 123 18.12 -13.60 13.83
C ASN A 123 18.86 -12.98 15.01
N GLN A 124 19.74 -12.01 14.77
CA GLN A 124 20.40 -11.25 15.83
C GLN A 124 19.49 -10.19 16.47
N LEU A 125 18.54 -9.68 15.70
CA LEU A 125 17.61 -8.64 16.16
C LEU A 125 16.38 -9.23 16.86
N ILE A 126 15.83 -10.30 16.30
CA ILE A 126 14.57 -10.90 16.74
C ILE A 126 14.88 -12.11 17.62
N LEU A 127 14.99 -11.86 18.92
CA LEU A 127 15.02 -12.93 19.92
C LEU A 127 13.59 -13.49 20.04
N VAL A 128 13.28 -14.49 19.24
CA VAL A 128 12.00 -15.17 19.26
C VAL A 128 11.99 -16.20 20.38
N GLU A 129 10.95 -16.21 21.21
CA GLU A 129 10.80 -17.23 22.26
C GLU A 129 10.83 -18.65 21.66
N GLU A 130 11.36 -19.61 22.41
CA GLU A 130 11.55 -21.00 21.97
C GLU A 130 10.27 -21.66 21.42
N THR A 131 9.12 -21.34 22.04
CA THR A 131 7.79 -21.79 21.58
C THR A 131 7.42 -21.25 20.20
N THR A 132 7.74 -19.99 19.92
CA THR A 132 7.50 -19.34 18.62
C THR A 132 8.47 -19.87 17.56
N GLN A 133 9.72 -20.12 17.90
CA GLN A 133 10.69 -20.75 17.01
C GLN A 133 10.22 -22.14 16.57
N LYS A 134 9.69 -22.94 17.48
CA LYS A 134 9.15 -24.26 17.19
C LYS A 134 7.94 -24.18 16.26
N TRP A 135 7.01 -23.26 16.52
CA TRP A 135 5.85 -23.03 15.67
C TRP A 135 6.26 -22.58 14.26
N ILE A 136 7.23 -21.65 14.12
CA ILE A 136 7.76 -21.23 12.83
C ILE A 136 8.37 -22.41 12.07
N ALA A 137 9.13 -23.26 12.76
CA ALA A 137 9.74 -24.46 12.17
C ALA A 137 8.69 -25.44 11.66
N GLU A 138 7.61 -25.65 12.40
CA GLU A 138 6.48 -26.51 12.01
C GLU A 138 5.68 -25.97 10.84
N GLN A 139 5.57 -24.64 10.69
CA GLN A 139 4.83 -23.97 9.61
C GLN A 139 5.71 -23.51 8.45
N LYS A 140 7.01 -23.83 8.45
CA LYS A 140 7.99 -23.29 7.51
C LYS A 140 7.57 -23.41 6.04
N GLU A 141 7.10 -24.59 5.61
CA GLU A 141 6.69 -24.82 4.23
C GLU A 141 5.47 -23.96 3.85
N ASN A 142 4.47 -23.88 4.74
CA ASN A 142 3.27 -23.07 4.52
C ASN A 142 3.58 -21.57 4.49
N LEU A 143 4.50 -21.10 5.33
CA LEU A 143 4.91 -19.69 5.39
C LEU A 143 5.71 -19.29 4.15
N LEU A 144 6.61 -20.15 3.66
CA LEU A 144 7.43 -19.88 2.47
C LEU A 144 6.63 -19.96 1.16
N THR A 145 5.54 -20.71 1.13
CA THR A 145 4.64 -20.78 -0.05
C THR A 145 3.52 -19.74 0.00
N SER A 146 3.37 -19.02 1.13
CA SER A 146 2.38 -17.97 1.27
C SER A 146 2.87 -16.65 0.65
N GLU A 147 1.94 -15.82 0.18
CA GLU A 147 2.22 -14.43 -0.22
C GLU A 147 2.37 -13.48 0.98
N MET A 148 2.76 -14.03 2.14
CA MET A 148 2.94 -13.26 3.37
C MET A 148 4.26 -12.49 3.34
N THR A 149 4.19 -11.19 3.67
CA THR A 149 5.38 -10.36 3.86
C THR A 149 5.99 -10.57 5.25
N LEU A 150 7.27 -10.23 5.41
CA LEU A 150 7.91 -10.27 6.72
C LEU A 150 7.18 -9.35 7.73
N ARG A 151 6.75 -8.16 7.30
CA ARG A 151 5.95 -7.25 8.15
C ARG A 151 4.70 -7.92 8.69
N SER A 152 3.92 -8.55 7.82
CA SER A 152 2.69 -9.24 8.22
C SER A 152 2.96 -10.37 9.20
N ALA A 153 4.04 -11.14 8.99
CA ALA A 153 4.44 -12.20 9.91
C ALA A 153 4.84 -11.64 11.27
N LEU A 154 5.66 -10.59 11.32
CA LEU A 154 6.08 -9.97 12.57
C LEU A 154 4.91 -9.35 13.35
N GLN A 155 3.95 -8.73 12.65
CA GLN A 155 2.72 -8.22 13.24
C GLN A 155 1.84 -9.34 13.80
N PHE A 156 1.69 -10.44 13.07
CA PHE A 156 0.97 -11.62 13.54
C PHE A 156 1.56 -12.20 14.83
N LEU A 157 2.89 -12.16 14.96
CA LEU A 157 3.62 -12.57 16.16
C LEU A 157 3.65 -11.50 17.26
N ASN A 158 2.91 -10.39 17.12
CA ASN A 158 2.87 -9.27 18.05
C ASN A 158 4.25 -8.64 18.34
N VAL A 159 5.17 -8.68 17.37
CA VAL A 159 6.48 -8.05 17.51
C VAL A 159 6.31 -6.53 17.61
N PRO A 160 6.96 -5.85 18.57
CA PRO A 160 6.85 -4.41 18.72
C PRO A 160 7.23 -3.63 17.46
N GLY A 161 6.47 -2.57 17.13
CA GLY A 161 6.69 -1.76 15.93
C GLY A 161 8.10 -1.18 15.80
N GLU A 162 8.76 -0.89 16.93
CA GLU A 162 10.15 -0.44 16.94
C GLU A 162 11.12 -1.53 16.41
N VAL A 163 10.87 -2.79 16.73
CA VAL A 163 11.66 -3.92 16.23
C VAL A 163 11.44 -4.12 14.75
N ILE A 164 10.17 -3.97 14.28
CA ILE A 164 9.84 -4.03 12.85
C ILE A 164 10.58 -2.92 12.08
N ARG A 165 10.62 -1.69 12.61
CA ARG A 165 11.36 -0.58 12.00
C ARG A 165 12.86 -0.87 11.92
N LYS A 166 13.47 -1.40 12.99
CA LYS A 166 14.89 -1.80 12.98
C LYS A 166 15.17 -2.92 11.97
N ALA A 167 14.24 -3.87 11.83
CA ALA A 167 14.35 -4.92 10.82
C ALA A 167 14.36 -4.33 9.40
N ASP A 168 13.52 -3.34 9.13
CA ASP A 168 13.47 -2.64 7.85
C ASP A 168 14.77 -1.87 7.56
N GLU A 169 15.32 -1.17 8.56
CA GLU A 169 16.61 -0.49 8.46
C GLU A 169 17.74 -1.47 8.09
N ILE A 170 17.80 -2.64 8.73
CA ILE A 170 18.79 -3.68 8.45
C ILE A 170 18.64 -4.21 7.02
N LEU A 171 17.41 -4.50 6.60
CA LEU A 171 17.13 -5.06 5.29
C LEU A 171 17.41 -4.07 4.16
N SER A 172 17.21 -2.77 4.39
CA SER A 172 17.46 -1.72 3.41
C SER A 172 18.94 -1.58 2.99
N GLU A 173 19.85 -2.21 3.72
CA GLU A 173 21.28 -2.29 3.38
C GLU A 173 21.63 -3.55 2.56
N ILE A 174 20.70 -4.49 2.40
CA ILE A 174 20.94 -5.79 1.77
C ILE A 174 20.35 -5.78 0.36
N PRO A 175 21.15 -6.01 -0.69
CA PRO A 175 20.65 -6.15 -2.05
C PRO A 175 19.65 -7.32 -2.18
N ASN A 176 18.60 -7.09 -2.99
CA ASN A 176 17.57 -8.08 -3.30
C ASN A 176 18.03 -8.99 -4.45
#